data_3e9d42d857ec5b0313122e65a34c77c1
#
_entry.id   3e9d42d857ec5b0313122e65a34c77c1
#
_cell.length_a   1.000
_cell.length_b   1.000
_cell.length_c   1.000
_cell.angle_alpha   90.00
_cell.angle_beta   90.00
_cell.angle_gamma   90.00
#
_symmetry.space_group_name_H-M   'P 1'
#
loop_
_entity.id
_entity.type
_entity.pdbx_description
1 polymer ?
#
loop_
_entity_poly.entity_id
_entity_poly.type
_entity_poly.pdbx_seq_one_letter_code
_entity_poly.pdbx_strand_id
1 'polypeptide(L)'
;EHIVPNSLLGKLGIKEETITGQFNATQYSRVKVPAHEICNNQFGSDYENRVLNLLEEPELLYTQLCEEEAGIPMMYSPADSVSALVTTWLSKIYYGLFYYDLISTRDAEWKGVCSSIVQSENFKFVQSSYKQG
;
A
#
# COMPACT_ATOMS: atom_id res chain seq x y z
N GLU A 1 -5.73 7.73 -7.89
CA GLU A 1 -4.46 7.34 -7.24
C GLU A 1 -3.95 6.01 -7.78
N HIS A 2 -2.65 5.95 -8.06
CA HIS A 2 -1.96 4.68 -8.33
C HIS A 2 -1.82 3.88 -7.05
N ILE A 3 -2.14 2.59 -7.08
CA ILE A 3 -2.01 1.71 -5.91
C ILE A 3 -0.53 1.49 -5.61
N VAL A 4 0.25 1.11 -6.61
CA VAL A 4 1.71 1.07 -6.49
C VAL A 4 2.26 2.40 -7.01
N PRO A 5 3.11 3.10 -6.24
CA PRO A 5 3.62 4.40 -6.65
C PRO A 5 4.29 4.36 -8.03
N ASN A 6 3.88 5.28 -8.88
CA ASN A 6 4.39 5.34 -10.25
C ASN A 6 5.92 5.59 -10.30
N SER A 7 6.44 6.35 -9.35
CA SER A 7 7.88 6.56 -9.19
C SER A 7 8.63 5.27 -8.88
N LEU A 8 8.04 4.41 -8.04
CA LEU A 8 8.62 3.10 -7.72
C LEU A 8 8.62 2.19 -8.96
N LEU A 9 7.51 2.15 -9.69
CA LEU A 9 7.41 1.37 -10.94
C LEU A 9 8.47 1.79 -11.94
N GLY A 10 8.71 3.09 -12.06
CA GLY A 10 9.77 3.63 -12.93
C GLY A 10 11.16 3.19 -12.49
N LYS A 11 11.47 3.28 -11.20
CA LYS A 11 12.76 2.85 -10.63
C LYS A 11 13.03 1.36 -10.82
N LEU A 12 11.99 0.53 -10.71
CA LEU A 12 12.09 -0.92 -10.89
C LEU A 12 12.05 -1.35 -12.36
N GLY A 13 11.72 -0.45 -13.29
CA GLY A 13 11.60 -0.76 -14.70
C GLY A 13 10.41 -1.67 -15.05
N ILE A 14 9.39 -1.72 -14.21
CA ILE A 14 8.22 -2.61 -14.36
C ILE A 14 6.92 -1.86 -14.65
N LYS A 15 7.00 -0.61 -15.06
CA LYS A 15 5.82 0.24 -15.26
C LYS A 15 4.81 -0.36 -16.25
N GLU A 16 5.31 -1.03 -17.29
CA GLU A 16 4.50 -1.68 -18.31
C GLU A 16 4.26 -3.17 -18.03
N GLU A 17 4.81 -3.70 -16.94
CA GLU A 17 4.57 -5.08 -16.54
C GLU A 17 3.13 -5.29 -16.10
N THR A 18 2.64 -6.51 -16.32
CA THR A 18 1.28 -6.89 -15.97
C THR A 18 1.22 -7.48 -14.57
N ILE A 19 0.36 -6.92 -13.75
CA ILE A 19 -0.05 -7.55 -12.50
C ILE A 19 -1.26 -8.45 -12.76
N THR A 20 -1.20 -9.70 -12.33
CA THR A 20 -2.31 -10.63 -12.47
C THR A 20 -3.01 -10.78 -11.13
N GLY A 21 -4.22 -10.26 -11.03
CA GLY A 21 -5.14 -10.56 -9.94
C GLY A 21 -5.85 -11.90 -10.19
N GLN A 22 -6.75 -12.27 -9.30
CA GLN A 22 -7.46 -13.54 -9.40
C GLN A 22 -8.30 -13.66 -10.68
N PHE A 23 -8.86 -12.55 -11.15
CA PHE A 23 -9.75 -12.53 -12.33
C PHE A 23 -9.32 -11.52 -13.40
N ASN A 24 -8.32 -10.69 -13.13
CA ASN A 24 -7.90 -9.62 -14.03
C ASN A 24 -6.39 -9.62 -14.20
N ALA A 25 -5.96 -9.33 -15.42
CA ALA A 25 -4.58 -9.00 -15.73
C ALA A 25 -4.54 -7.57 -16.28
N THR A 26 -3.70 -6.70 -15.72
CA THR A 26 -3.55 -5.31 -16.17
C THR A 26 -2.15 -4.80 -15.89
N GLN A 27 -1.74 -3.75 -16.57
CA GLN A 27 -0.45 -3.12 -16.29
C GLN A 27 -0.49 -2.40 -14.94
N TYR A 28 0.61 -2.46 -14.19
CA TYR A 28 0.74 -1.80 -12.88
C TYR A 28 0.36 -0.32 -12.94
N SER A 29 0.76 0.38 -14.00
CA SER A 29 0.48 1.81 -14.17
C SER A 29 -1.01 2.13 -14.37
N ARG A 30 -1.83 1.15 -14.69
CA ARG A 30 -3.27 1.30 -14.89
C ARG A 30 -4.11 0.96 -13.67
N VAL A 31 -3.51 0.38 -12.65
CA VAL A 31 -4.22 0.00 -11.41
C VAL A 31 -4.38 1.25 -10.55
N LYS A 32 -5.56 1.85 -10.61
CA LYS A 32 -5.90 3.10 -9.92
C LYS A 32 -7.21 2.96 -9.16
N VAL A 33 -7.31 3.66 -8.06
CA VAL A 33 -8.53 3.74 -7.25
C VAL A 33 -8.86 5.21 -6.95
N PRO A 34 -10.15 5.56 -6.78
CA PRO A 34 -10.51 6.91 -6.38
C PRO A 34 -10.06 7.16 -4.93
N ALA A 35 -9.40 8.28 -4.70
CA ALA A 35 -8.92 8.69 -3.39
C ALA A 35 -9.20 10.17 -3.14
N HIS A 36 -9.27 10.56 -1.87
CA HIS A 36 -9.33 11.95 -1.49
C HIS A 36 -7.94 12.57 -1.66
N GLU A 37 -7.85 13.65 -2.43
CA GLU A 37 -6.57 14.29 -2.78
C GLU A 37 -5.76 14.68 -1.56
N ILE A 38 -6.40 15.35 -0.59
CA ILE A 38 -5.72 15.81 0.62
C ILE A 38 -5.17 14.63 1.42
N CYS A 39 -5.98 13.59 1.64
CA CYS A 39 -5.56 12.41 2.38
C CYS A 39 -4.45 11.65 1.66
N ASN A 40 -4.55 11.55 0.34
CA ASN A 40 -3.54 10.88 -0.47
C ASN A 40 -2.20 11.62 -0.43
N ASN A 41 -2.22 12.94 -0.57
CA ASN A 41 -1.01 13.76 -0.51
C ASN A 41 -0.36 13.72 0.87
N GLN A 42 -1.16 13.74 1.93
CA GLN A 42 -0.66 13.61 3.30
C GLN A 42 -0.02 12.24 3.53
N PHE A 43 -0.66 11.18 3.09
CA PHE A 43 -0.10 9.83 3.19
C PHE A 43 1.20 9.70 2.39
N GLY A 44 1.26 10.29 1.20
CA GLY A 44 2.47 10.35 0.39
C GLY A 44 3.62 11.02 1.12
N SER A 45 3.36 12.16 1.75
CA SER A 45 4.35 12.90 2.54
C SER A 45 4.77 12.14 3.81
N ASP A 46 3.81 11.60 4.56
CA ASP A 46 4.06 11.02 5.88
C ASP A 46 4.68 9.62 5.81
N TYR A 47 4.33 8.83 4.80
CA TYR A 47 4.72 7.42 4.73
C TYR A 47 5.43 7.06 3.43
N GLU A 48 4.81 7.29 2.29
CA GLU A 48 5.26 6.79 1.00
C GLU A 48 6.64 7.31 0.62
N ASN A 49 6.87 8.62 0.69
CA ASN A 49 8.16 9.22 0.36
C ASN A 49 9.26 8.72 1.29
N ARG A 50 8.94 8.53 2.55
CA ARG A 50 9.90 8.00 3.54
C ARG A 50 10.29 6.57 3.22
N VAL A 51 9.31 5.72 2.86
CA VAL A 51 9.59 4.33 2.46
C VAL A 51 10.39 4.28 1.17
N LEU A 52 10.05 5.09 0.17
CA LEU A 52 10.77 5.15 -1.09
C LEU A 52 12.24 5.57 -0.88
N ASN A 53 12.50 6.50 0.04
CA ASN A 53 13.86 6.87 0.40
C ASN A 53 14.63 5.72 1.06
N LEU A 54 13.97 4.97 1.95
CA LEU A 54 14.57 3.79 2.58
C LEU A 54 14.89 2.68 1.57
N LEU A 55 14.06 2.53 0.53
CA LEU A 55 14.28 1.54 -0.53
C LEU A 55 15.47 1.88 -1.43
N GLU A 56 15.98 3.09 -1.40
CA GLU A 56 17.21 3.46 -2.11
C GLU A 56 18.46 2.84 -1.44
N GLU A 57 18.36 2.48 -0.16
CA GLU A 57 19.43 1.83 0.60
C GLU A 57 18.91 0.52 1.22
N PRO A 58 18.67 -0.52 0.40
CA PRO A 58 17.98 -1.73 0.88
C PRO A 58 18.75 -2.51 1.95
N GLU A 59 20.08 -2.46 1.95
CA GLU A 59 20.89 -3.12 2.98
C GLU A 59 20.73 -2.43 4.33
N LEU A 60 20.69 -1.10 4.35
CA LEU A 60 20.46 -0.33 5.56
C LEU A 60 19.04 -0.57 6.09
N LEU A 61 18.04 -0.58 5.20
CA LEU A 61 16.66 -0.91 5.56
C LEU A 61 16.56 -2.29 6.21
N TYR A 62 17.20 -3.29 5.61
CA TYR A 62 17.22 -4.65 6.15
C TYR A 62 17.85 -4.69 7.54
N THR A 63 18.99 -4.01 7.72
CA THR A 63 19.67 -3.93 9.02
C THR A 63 18.78 -3.27 10.08
N GLN A 64 18.12 -2.18 9.75
CA GLN A 64 17.22 -1.50 10.67
C GLN A 64 16.00 -2.35 11.06
N LEU A 65 15.42 -3.09 10.11
CA LEU A 65 14.32 -4.01 10.40
C LEU A 65 14.77 -5.15 11.32
N CYS A 66 15.97 -5.69 11.10
CA CYS A 66 16.53 -6.73 11.98
C CYS A 66 16.81 -6.22 13.39
N GLU A 67 17.29 -5.01 13.53
CA GLU A 67 17.52 -4.37 14.83
C GLU A 67 16.23 -4.17 15.61
N GLU A 68 15.17 -3.72 14.94
CA GLU A 68 13.84 -3.57 15.55
C GLU A 68 13.26 -4.91 16.02
N GLU A 69 13.40 -5.95 15.21
CA GLU A 69 12.94 -7.31 15.55
C GLU A 69 13.69 -7.87 16.75
N ALA A 70 14.99 -7.59 16.87
CA ALA A 70 15.85 -8.11 17.92
C ALA A 70 15.55 -7.55 19.32
N GLY A 71 14.63 -6.63 19.48
CA GLY A 71 14.05 -6.49 20.79
C GLY A 71 14.17 -5.19 21.54
N ILE A 72 14.00 -4.02 20.90
CA ILE A 72 13.69 -2.83 21.69
C ILE A 72 12.48 -2.09 21.09
N PRO A 73 11.33 -2.78 20.94
CA PRO A 73 10.15 -2.14 20.35
C PRO A 73 9.49 -1.12 21.27
N MET A 74 9.83 -1.11 22.56
CA MET A 74 9.16 -0.24 23.54
C MET A 74 9.64 1.21 23.53
N MET A 75 10.73 1.52 22.83
CA MET A 75 11.31 2.87 22.78
C MET A 75 10.95 3.65 21.53
N TYR A 76 10.25 3.04 20.57
CA TYR A 76 9.86 3.70 19.32
C TYR A 76 8.36 3.94 19.31
N SER A 77 7.95 5.20 19.06
CA SER A 77 6.56 5.45 18.68
C SER A 77 6.32 4.82 17.31
N PRO A 78 5.05 4.47 16.94
CA PRO A 78 4.76 3.95 15.61
C PRO A 78 5.26 4.84 14.46
N ALA A 79 5.39 6.15 14.71
CA ALA A 79 5.92 7.10 13.73
C ALA A 79 7.44 6.99 13.52
N ASP A 80 8.17 6.44 14.49
CA ASP A 80 9.64 6.35 14.48
C ASP A 80 10.12 4.93 14.10
N SER A 81 9.24 3.94 14.18
CA SER A 81 9.56 2.56 13.83
C SER A 81 9.57 2.38 12.30
N VAL A 82 10.69 1.91 11.76
CA VAL A 82 10.81 1.56 10.34
C VAL A 82 9.86 0.42 9.98
N SER A 83 9.73 -0.56 10.87
CA SER A 83 8.80 -1.68 10.72
C SER A 83 7.35 -1.19 10.60
N ALA A 84 6.92 -0.30 11.49
CA ALA A 84 5.57 0.29 11.45
C ALA A 84 5.35 1.11 10.18
N LEU A 85 6.35 1.88 9.76
CA LEU A 85 6.30 2.69 8.55
C LEU A 85 6.10 1.82 7.30
N VAL A 86 6.91 0.78 7.15
CA VAL A 86 6.84 -0.15 6.01
C VAL A 86 5.52 -0.93 6.03
N THR A 87 5.09 -1.41 7.19
CA THR A 87 3.84 -2.14 7.36
C THR A 87 2.64 -1.26 6.99
N THR A 88 2.62 -0.01 7.42
CA THR A 88 1.55 0.94 7.08
C THR A 88 1.47 1.18 5.57
N TRP A 89 2.61 1.37 4.93
CA TRP A 89 2.70 1.55 3.48
C TRP A 89 2.21 0.31 2.73
N LEU A 90 2.70 -0.88 3.10
CA LEU A 90 2.26 -2.15 2.49
C LEU A 90 0.76 -2.38 2.70
N SER A 91 0.24 -2.07 3.88
CA SER A 91 -1.20 -2.22 4.17
C SER A 91 -2.05 -1.35 3.27
N LYS A 92 -1.59 -0.14 2.96
CA LYS A 92 -2.28 0.73 2.01
C LYS A 92 -2.29 0.13 0.60
N ILE A 93 -1.18 -0.46 0.16
CA ILE A 93 -1.10 -1.15 -1.14
C ILE A 93 -2.07 -2.33 -1.17
N TYR A 94 -2.06 -3.18 -0.16
CA TYR A 94 -2.99 -4.30 -0.06
C TYR A 94 -4.45 -3.85 -0.08
N TYR A 95 -4.78 -2.87 0.73
CA TYR A 95 -6.13 -2.29 0.73
C TYR A 95 -6.53 -1.80 -0.66
N GLY A 96 -5.64 -1.07 -1.32
CA GLY A 96 -5.89 -0.56 -2.67
C GLY A 96 -6.15 -1.65 -3.69
N LEU A 97 -5.41 -2.77 -3.63
CA LEU A 97 -5.59 -3.91 -4.52
C LEU A 97 -6.97 -4.56 -4.32
N PHE A 98 -7.38 -4.81 -3.08
CA PHE A 98 -8.70 -5.35 -2.80
C PHE A 98 -9.82 -4.36 -3.16
N TYR A 99 -9.61 -3.08 -2.92
CA TYR A 99 -10.56 -2.04 -3.32
C TYR A 99 -10.72 -1.97 -4.85
N TYR A 100 -9.62 -2.05 -5.58
CA TYR A 100 -9.63 -2.10 -7.04
C TYR A 100 -10.43 -3.29 -7.55
N ASP A 101 -10.18 -4.47 -6.99
CA ASP A 101 -10.95 -5.68 -7.34
C ASP A 101 -12.42 -5.54 -6.96
N LEU A 102 -12.73 -4.94 -5.83
CA LEU A 102 -14.12 -4.68 -5.40
C LEU A 102 -14.91 -3.89 -6.45
N ILE A 103 -14.30 -2.85 -7.00
CA ILE A 103 -14.98 -1.97 -7.97
C ILE A 103 -14.90 -2.46 -9.41
N SER A 104 -14.01 -3.37 -9.75
CA SER A 104 -13.75 -3.81 -11.12
C SER A 104 -14.22 -5.23 -11.43
N THR A 105 -14.33 -6.10 -10.43
CA THR A 105 -14.72 -7.49 -10.66
C THR A 105 -16.21 -7.64 -10.96
N ARG A 106 -16.53 -8.62 -11.83
CA ARG A 106 -17.91 -9.03 -12.11
C ARG A 106 -18.30 -10.31 -11.36
N ASP A 107 -17.34 -10.94 -10.70
CA ASP A 107 -17.58 -12.13 -9.90
C ASP A 107 -18.18 -11.75 -8.56
N ALA A 108 -19.42 -12.19 -8.30
CA ALA A 108 -20.17 -11.81 -7.09
C ALA A 108 -19.53 -12.38 -5.81
N GLU A 109 -19.00 -13.59 -5.86
CA GLU A 109 -18.36 -14.24 -4.72
C GLU A 109 -17.06 -13.52 -4.34
N TRP A 110 -16.21 -13.24 -5.32
CA TRP A 110 -14.97 -12.49 -5.11
C TRP A 110 -15.25 -11.07 -4.63
N LYS A 111 -16.25 -10.42 -5.19
CA LYS A 111 -16.70 -9.09 -4.75
C LYS A 111 -17.09 -9.09 -3.27
N GLY A 112 -17.80 -10.13 -2.82
CA GLY A 112 -18.14 -10.29 -1.41
C GLY A 112 -16.93 -10.45 -0.52
N VAL A 113 -15.92 -11.21 -0.93
CA VAL A 113 -14.64 -11.37 -0.21
C VAL A 113 -13.92 -10.02 -0.12
N CYS A 114 -13.77 -9.31 -1.23
CA CYS A 114 -13.12 -8.00 -1.26
C CYS A 114 -13.85 -6.99 -0.37
N SER A 115 -15.18 -6.97 -0.40
CA SER A 115 -15.99 -6.10 0.44
C SER A 115 -15.73 -6.36 1.93
N SER A 116 -15.67 -7.61 2.35
CA SER A 116 -15.35 -7.98 3.74
C SER A 116 -13.97 -7.49 4.16
N ILE A 117 -12.99 -7.61 3.27
CA ILE A 117 -11.61 -7.20 3.56
C ILE A 117 -11.51 -5.67 3.68
N VAL A 118 -12.07 -4.91 2.74
CA VAL A 118 -11.98 -3.44 2.76
C VAL A 118 -12.78 -2.81 3.89
N GLN A 119 -13.78 -3.51 4.45
CA GLN A 119 -14.56 -3.07 5.60
C GLN A 119 -13.96 -3.52 6.93
N SER A 120 -12.87 -4.30 6.90
CA SER A 120 -12.22 -4.80 8.11
C SER A 120 -11.69 -3.66 8.97
N GLU A 121 -11.82 -3.80 10.29
CA GLU A 121 -11.25 -2.89 11.29
C GLU A 121 -9.72 -2.75 11.14
N ASN A 122 -9.05 -3.76 10.62
CA ASN A 122 -7.60 -3.73 10.39
C ASN A 122 -7.17 -2.66 9.38
N PHE A 123 -8.06 -2.24 8.49
CA PHE A 123 -7.81 -1.22 7.48
C PHE A 123 -8.46 0.13 7.78
N LYS A 124 -8.99 0.31 8.98
CA LYS A 124 -9.72 1.53 9.36
C LYS A 124 -8.90 2.81 9.13
N PHE A 125 -7.60 2.74 9.36
CA PHE A 125 -6.71 3.89 9.22
C PHE A 125 -6.53 4.38 7.77
N VAL A 126 -6.81 3.53 6.77
CA VAL A 126 -6.72 3.90 5.35
C VAL A 126 -8.07 4.10 4.68
N GLN A 127 -9.16 3.64 5.28
CA GLN A 127 -10.50 3.71 4.68
C GLN A 127 -10.93 5.14 4.34
N SER A 128 -10.58 6.10 5.18
CA SER A 128 -10.92 7.51 4.96
C SER A 128 -10.18 8.13 3.77
N SER A 129 -9.09 7.52 3.32
CA SER A 129 -8.31 8.01 2.17
C SER A 129 -8.95 7.69 0.84
N TYR A 130 -9.92 6.80 0.81
CA TYR A 130 -10.56 6.33 -0.42
C TYR A 130 -11.99 6.87 -0.53
N LYS A 131 -12.35 7.26 -1.75
CA LYS A 131 -13.72 7.69 -2.05
C LYS A 131 -14.61 6.47 -2.14
N GLN A 132 -15.57 6.42 -1.24
CA GLN A 132 -16.61 5.41 -1.32
C GLN A 132 -17.64 5.88 -2.36
N GLY A 133 -17.71 5.15 -3.43
CA GLY A 133 -18.71 5.35 -4.48
C GLY A 133 -19.99 4.59 -4.16
#